data_f2c3d1728e02e4d81df825a495cd93a4
#
_entry.id   f2c3d1728e02e4d81df825a495cd93a4
#
_cell.length_a   1.000
_cell.length_b   1.000
_cell.length_c   1.000
_cell.angle_alpha   90.00
_cell.angle_beta   90.00
_cell.angle_gamma   90.00
#
_symmetry.space_group_name_H-M   'P 1'
#
loop_
_entity.id
_entity.type
_entity.pdbx_description
1 polymer ?
#
loop_
_entity_poly.entity_id
_entity_poly.type
_entity_poly.pdbx_seq_one_letter_code
_entity_poly.pdbx_strand_id
1 'polypeptide(L)'
;MELLKEILQIYMERREWFLELFGQHLKIAGIAIVLAGIMGLLFGIFIAEKEFMAPVILTLANIFYTIPSISLLGILIPFTGIGDKTAIIALTLYGLMPMIRNTYTGICGVSQEIIQAARGMGSTDIQILWRIKLPLALGVILAGVRNMVVMTLSVTAIAAFIGAGG
;
A
#
# COMPACT_ATOMS: atom_id res chain seq x y z
N MET A 1 -27.23 -18.88 25.25
CA MET A 1 -27.99 -17.63 25.02
C MET A 1 -27.51 -16.49 25.96
N GLU A 2 -27.12 -16.79 27.20
CA GLU A 2 -26.60 -15.75 28.15
C GLU A 2 -25.32 -15.11 27.66
N LEU A 3 -24.34 -15.90 27.21
CA LEU A 3 -23.05 -15.39 26.69
C LEU A 3 -23.22 -14.38 25.54
N LEU A 4 -24.22 -14.60 24.68
CA LEU A 4 -24.52 -13.68 23.57
C LEU A 4 -25.10 -12.37 24.05
N LYS A 5 -25.92 -12.41 25.10
CA LYS A 5 -26.49 -11.20 25.74
C LYS A 5 -25.43 -10.40 26.45
N GLU A 6 -24.51 -11.06 27.17
CA GLU A 6 -23.39 -10.38 27.84
C GLU A 6 -22.44 -9.71 26.83
N ILE A 7 -22.12 -10.37 25.71
CA ILE A 7 -21.30 -9.76 24.64
C ILE A 7 -21.99 -8.53 24.08
N LEU A 8 -23.28 -8.62 23.74
CA LEU A 8 -24.05 -7.50 23.21
C LEU A 8 -24.13 -6.34 24.21
N GLN A 9 -24.30 -6.63 25.51
CA GLN A 9 -24.33 -5.64 26.56
C GLN A 9 -23.00 -4.89 26.66
N ILE A 10 -21.85 -5.60 26.65
CA ILE A 10 -20.52 -4.98 26.67
C ILE A 10 -20.33 -4.06 25.45
N TYR A 11 -20.74 -4.49 24.24
CA TYR A 11 -20.64 -3.64 23.04
C TYR A 11 -21.53 -2.39 23.16
N MET A 12 -22.72 -2.49 23.72
CA MET A 12 -23.61 -1.35 23.91
C MET A 12 -23.09 -0.38 24.97
N GLU A 13 -22.58 -0.88 26.09
CA GLU A 13 -22.04 -0.08 27.18
C GLU A 13 -20.75 0.65 26.81
N ARG A 14 -19.90 0.02 25.98
CA ARG A 14 -18.60 0.55 25.56
C ARG A 14 -18.55 1.03 24.11
N ARG A 15 -19.69 1.32 23.51
CA ARG A 15 -19.79 1.71 22.09
C ARG A 15 -18.88 2.88 21.71
N GLU A 16 -18.77 3.88 22.56
CA GLU A 16 -17.96 5.08 22.31
C GLU A 16 -16.48 4.72 22.26
N TRP A 17 -16.02 3.89 23.16
CA TRP A 17 -14.65 3.37 23.17
C TRP A 17 -14.34 2.54 21.91
N PHE A 18 -15.25 1.65 21.49
CA PHE A 18 -15.08 0.89 20.26
C PHE A 18 -15.04 1.79 19.02
N LEU A 19 -15.87 2.81 18.96
CA LEU A 19 -15.89 3.77 17.85
C LEU A 19 -14.60 4.59 17.80
N GLU A 20 -14.06 4.97 18.95
CA GLU A 20 -12.79 5.67 19.03
C GLU A 20 -11.64 4.80 18.51
N LEU A 21 -11.52 3.56 18.95
CA LEU A 21 -10.51 2.61 18.47
C LEU A 21 -10.65 2.36 16.97
N PHE A 22 -11.86 2.16 16.48
CA PHE A 22 -12.14 2.00 15.06
C PHE A 22 -11.72 3.23 14.25
N GLY A 23 -12.02 4.42 14.77
CA GLY A 23 -11.57 5.68 14.17
C GLY A 23 -10.06 5.82 14.11
N GLN A 24 -9.36 5.44 15.18
CA GLN A 24 -7.89 5.42 15.23
C GLN A 24 -7.32 4.42 14.22
N HIS A 25 -7.88 3.21 14.14
CA HIS A 25 -7.49 2.19 13.17
C HIS A 25 -7.61 2.71 11.74
N LEU A 26 -8.78 3.27 11.37
CA LEU A 26 -8.99 3.82 10.04
C LEU A 26 -8.09 5.01 9.72
N LYS A 27 -7.81 5.87 10.71
CA LYS A 27 -6.89 7.01 10.55
C LYS A 27 -5.48 6.54 10.23
N ILE A 28 -4.93 5.61 11.02
CA ILE A 28 -3.58 5.07 10.83
C ILE A 28 -3.48 4.36 9.48
N ALA A 29 -4.42 3.45 9.20
CA ALA A 29 -4.46 2.73 7.93
C ALA A 29 -4.62 3.69 6.75
N GLY A 30 -5.53 4.66 6.83
CA GLY A 30 -5.79 5.64 5.78
C GLY A 30 -4.56 6.46 5.41
N ILE A 31 -3.83 6.97 6.42
CA ILE A 31 -2.58 7.71 6.18
C ILE A 31 -1.55 6.81 5.49
N ALA A 32 -1.35 5.60 5.98
CA ALA A 32 -0.41 4.65 5.39
C ALA A 32 -0.78 4.27 3.95
N ILE A 33 -2.07 4.04 3.67
CA ILE A 33 -2.59 3.74 2.32
C ILE A 33 -2.31 4.89 1.35
N VAL A 34 -2.57 6.13 1.76
CA VAL A 34 -2.31 7.30 0.91
C VAL A 34 -0.82 7.44 0.62
N LEU A 35 0.03 7.33 1.64
CA LEU A 35 1.48 7.41 1.47
C LEU A 35 2.02 6.27 0.58
N ALA A 36 1.65 5.03 0.87
CA ALA A 36 2.06 3.87 0.09
C ALA A 36 1.52 3.93 -1.35
N GLY A 37 0.29 4.39 -1.54
CA GLY A 37 -0.34 4.54 -2.84
C GLY A 37 0.39 5.55 -3.72
N ILE A 38 0.64 6.75 -3.20
CA ILE A 38 1.35 7.81 -3.95
C ILE A 38 2.80 7.38 -4.24
N MET A 39 3.54 6.98 -3.21
CA MET A 39 4.94 6.58 -3.38
C MET A 39 5.08 5.35 -4.27
N GLY A 40 4.23 4.33 -4.05
CA GLY A 40 4.26 3.11 -4.83
C GLY A 40 3.90 3.32 -6.31
N LEU A 41 2.93 4.20 -6.59
CA LEU A 41 2.59 4.60 -7.96
C LEU A 41 3.77 5.32 -8.62
N LEU A 42 4.37 6.30 -7.96
CA LEU A 42 5.50 7.06 -8.49
C LEU A 42 6.72 6.17 -8.75
N PHE A 43 7.09 5.32 -7.79
CA PHE A 43 8.18 4.36 -7.97
C PHE A 43 7.87 3.34 -9.07
N GLY A 44 6.64 2.83 -9.15
CA GLY A 44 6.23 1.90 -10.19
C GLY A 44 6.31 2.51 -11.59
N ILE A 45 5.86 3.77 -11.78
CA ILE A 45 6.00 4.51 -13.04
C ILE A 45 7.49 4.74 -13.35
N PHE A 46 8.26 5.19 -12.35
CA PHE A 46 9.67 5.46 -12.52
C PHE A 46 10.46 4.24 -13.02
N ILE A 47 10.27 3.08 -12.41
CA ILE A 47 10.97 1.86 -12.83
C ILE A 47 10.44 1.27 -14.15
N ALA A 48 9.20 1.58 -14.53
CA ALA A 48 8.66 1.20 -15.84
C ALA A 48 9.29 2.01 -16.98
N GLU A 49 9.69 3.25 -16.72
CA GLU A 49 10.41 4.09 -17.68
C GLU A 49 11.95 3.94 -17.59
N LYS A 50 12.46 3.42 -16.47
CA LYS A 50 13.89 3.18 -16.19
C LYS A 50 14.10 1.73 -15.79
N GLU A 51 13.93 0.82 -16.75
CA GLU A 51 13.91 -0.63 -16.51
C GLU A 51 15.16 -1.16 -15.77
N PHE A 52 16.33 -0.53 -15.96
CA PHE A 52 17.56 -0.93 -15.27
C PHE A 52 17.48 -0.74 -13.75
N MET A 53 16.60 0.13 -13.25
CA MET A 53 16.36 0.35 -11.82
C MET A 53 15.33 -0.64 -11.24
N ALA A 54 14.55 -1.29 -12.08
CA ALA A 54 13.48 -2.19 -11.64
C ALA A 54 13.98 -3.32 -10.70
N PRO A 55 15.05 -4.07 -11.01
CA PRO A 55 15.52 -5.13 -10.12
C PRO A 55 15.94 -4.58 -8.74
N VAL A 56 16.54 -3.38 -8.67
CA VAL A 56 16.98 -2.80 -7.41
C VAL A 56 15.78 -2.40 -6.54
N ILE A 57 14.86 -1.62 -7.10
CA ILE A 57 13.71 -1.09 -6.36
C ILE A 57 12.75 -2.23 -5.96
N LEU A 58 12.49 -3.18 -6.86
CA LEU A 58 11.65 -4.33 -6.55
C LEU A 58 12.28 -5.24 -5.49
N THR A 59 13.61 -5.42 -5.51
CA THR A 59 14.31 -6.20 -4.47
C THR A 59 14.24 -5.51 -3.13
N LEU A 60 14.48 -4.19 -3.05
CA LEU A 60 14.38 -3.43 -1.81
C LEU A 60 12.95 -3.48 -1.24
N ALA A 61 11.94 -3.23 -2.07
CA ALA A 61 10.55 -3.33 -1.64
C ALA A 61 10.19 -4.74 -1.15
N ASN A 62 10.71 -5.78 -1.83
CA ASN A 62 10.48 -7.18 -1.45
C ASN A 62 11.16 -7.54 -0.12
N ILE A 63 12.35 -7.01 0.17
CA ILE A 63 13.03 -7.22 1.47
C ILE A 63 12.11 -6.74 2.61
N PHE A 64 11.59 -5.51 2.54
CA PHE A 64 10.67 -5.01 3.56
C PHE A 64 9.39 -5.83 3.65
N TYR A 65 8.87 -6.28 2.52
CA TYR A 65 7.65 -7.06 2.47
C TYR A 65 7.79 -8.46 3.09
N THR A 66 8.98 -9.05 3.07
CA THR A 66 9.26 -10.39 3.61
C THR A 66 9.56 -10.39 5.12
N ILE A 67 9.89 -9.24 5.71
CA ILE A 67 10.08 -9.14 7.16
C ILE A 67 8.72 -9.34 7.85
N PRO A 68 8.58 -10.22 8.87
CA PRO A 68 7.35 -10.35 9.62
C PRO A 68 6.92 -9.00 10.23
N SER A 69 5.61 -8.67 10.13
CA SER A 69 5.10 -7.34 10.52
C SER A 69 5.47 -6.94 11.96
N ILE A 70 5.33 -7.85 12.90
CA ILE A 70 5.70 -7.59 14.30
C ILE A 70 7.21 -7.32 14.46
N SER A 71 8.04 -7.99 13.67
CA SER A 71 9.49 -7.78 13.67
C SER A 71 9.87 -6.43 13.08
N LEU A 72 9.23 -6.01 11.98
CA LEU A 72 9.47 -4.69 11.40
C LEU A 72 9.07 -3.58 12.36
N LEU A 73 7.92 -3.71 13.02
CA LEU A 73 7.50 -2.77 14.07
C LEU A 73 8.57 -2.69 15.17
N GLY A 74 9.05 -3.85 15.68
CA GLY A 74 10.10 -3.91 16.71
C GLY A 74 11.41 -3.24 16.28
N ILE A 75 11.84 -3.43 15.02
CA ILE A 75 13.06 -2.82 14.47
C ILE A 75 12.92 -1.30 14.37
N LEU A 76 11.72 -0.79 14.07
CA LEU A 76 11.49 0.65 13.91
C LEU A 76 11.36 1.40 15.25
N ILE A 77 10.91 0.75 16.33
CA ILE A 77 10.69 1.39 17.64
C ILE A 77 11.90 2.20 18.14
N PRO A 78 13.16 1.69 18.10
CA PRO A 78 14.31 2.47 18.55
C PRO A 78 14.54 3.79 17.81
N PHE A 79 14.05 3.90 16.58
CA PHE A 79 14.26 5.08 15.72
C PHE A 79 13.06 6.03 15.73
N THR A 80 11.85 5.52 15.90
CA THR A 80 10.62 6.29 15.68
C THR A 80 9.75 6.40 16.94
N GLY A 81 10.04 5.60 17.95
CA GLY A 81 9.27 5.50 19.19
C GLY A 81 8.12 4.49 19.10
N ILE A 82 7.36 4.37 20.19
CA ILE A 82 6.16 3.53 20.29
C ILE A 82 4.95 4.34 19.80
N GLY A 83 3.98 3.70 19.12
CA GLY A 83 2.70 4.29 18.73
C GLY A 83 2.53 4.56 17.25
N ASP A 84 1.61 5.45 16.91
CA ASP A 84 1.07 5.69 15.56
C ASP A 84 2.14 5.97 14.50
N LYS A 85 3.17 6.75 14.84
CA LYS A 85 4.24 7.12 13.90
C LYS A 85 4.96 5.88 13.36
N THR A 86 5.33 4.99 14.25
CA THR A 86 6.01 3.73 13.89
C THR A 86 5.10 2.83 13.07
N ALA A 87 3.83 2.74 13.45
CA ALA A 87 2.84 1.98 12.71
C ALA A 87 2.67 2.52 11.28
N ILE A 88 2.47 3.83 11.11
CA ILE A 88 2.30 4.45 9.79
C ILE A 88 3.51 4.18 8.89
N ILE A 89 4.74 4.29 9.40
CA ILE A 89 5.95 4.01 8.62
C ILE A 89 5.99 2.54 8.19
N ALA A 90 5.79 1.60 9.12
CA ALA A 90 5.81 0.18 8.82
C ALA A 90 4.74 -0.22 7.80
N LEU A 91 3.50 0.25 8.00
CA LEU A 91 2.38 0.00 7.11
C LEU A 91 2.59 0.59 5.71
N THR A 92 3.20 1.78 5.63
CA THR A 92 3.59 2.40 4.36
C THR A 92 4.59 1.51 3.63
N LEU A 93 5.65 1.04 4.30
CA LEU A 93 6.64 0.15 3.70
C LEU A 93 6.02 -1.15 3.18
N TYR A 94 5.09 -1.75 3.92
CA TYR A 94 4.36 -2.94 3.47
C TYR A 94 3.47 -2.66 2.25
N GLY A 95 2.79 -1.53 2.24
CA GLY A 95 1.91 -1.13 1.14
C GLY A 95 2.65 -0.82 -0.16
N LEU A 96 3.94 -0.44 -0.07
CA LEU A 96 4.75 -0.10 -1.25
C LEU A 96 4.87 -1.26 -2.23
N MET A 97 5.15 -2.48 -1.75
CA MET A 97 5.45 -3.62 -2.64
C MET A 97 4.32 -3.96 -3.61
N PRO A 98 3.06 -4.20 -3.16
CA PRO A 98 1.98 -4.51 -4.08
C PRO A 98 1.70 -3.35 -5.04
N MET A 99 1.84 -2.10 -4.60
CA MET A 99 1.59 -0.93 -5.43
C MET A 99 2.67 -0.75 -6.50
N ILE A 100 3.96 -0.80 -6.13
CA ILE A 100 5.09 -0.71 -7.07
C ILE A 100 4.99 -1.82 -8.13
N ARG A 101 4.82 -3.06 -7.67
CA ARG A 101 4.82 -4.23 -8.54
C ARG A 101 3.68 -4.20 -9.56
N ASN A 102 2.46 -3.92 -9.11
CA ASN A 102 1.31 -3.88 -10.02
C ASN A 102 1.39 -2.70 -10.98
N THR A 103 1.87 -1.54 -10.55
CA THR A 103 2.09 -0.39 -11.41
C THR A 103 3.12 -0.71 -12.50
N TYR A 104 4.27 -1.23 -12.10
CA TYR A 104 5.33 -1.65 -13.02
C TYR A 104 4.83 -2.69 -14.02
N THR A 105 4.24 -3.78 -13.53
CA THR A 105 3.73 -4.87 -14.38
C THR A 105 2.63 -4.39 -15.32
N GLY A 106 1.74 -3.52 -14.84
CA GLY A 106 0.66 -2.95 -15.67
C GLY A 106 1.20 -2.11 -16.82
N ILE A 107 2.19 -1.24 -16.55
CA ILE A 107 2.78 -0.35 -17.56
C ILE A 107 3.62 -1.15 -18.56
N CYS A 108 4.46 -2.07 -18.09
CA CYS A 108 5.30 -2.91 -18.95
C CYS A 108 4.49 -3.96 -19.75
N GLY A 109 3.28 -4.29 -19.27
CA GLY A 109 2.38 -5.21 -19.97
C GLY A 109 1.63 -4.62 -21.17
N VAL A 110 1.79 -3.32 -21.44
CA VAL A 110 1.18 -2.70 -22.62
C VAL A 110 1.89 -3.19 -23.89
N SER A 111 1.10 -3.61 -24.91
CA SER A 111 1.62 -4.15 -26.17
C SER A 111 2.61 -3.18 -26.84
N GLN A 112 3.77 -3.72 -27.22
CA GLN A 112 4.80 -2.97 -27.94
C GLN A 112 4.31 -2.49 -29.31
N GLU A 113 3.39 -3.19 -29.93
CA GLU A 113 2.79 -2.81 -31.22
C GLU A 113 2.01 -1.50 -31.09
N ILE A 114 1.24 -1.33 -30.00
CA ILE A 114 0.51 -0.10 -29.73
C ILE A 114 1.49 1.07 -29.49
N ILE A 115 2.56 0.82 -28.75
CA ILE A 115 3.60 1.82 -28.46
C ILE A 115 4.32 2.24 -29.74
N GLN A 116 4.68 1.29 -30.61
CA GLN A 116 5.34 1.56 -31.89
C GLN A 116 4.43 2.33 -32.84
N ALA A 117 3.15 1.95 -32.94
CA ALA A 117 2.18 2.67 -33.74
C ALA A 117 2.04 4.13 -33.29
N ALA A 118 1.98 4.36 -31.97
CA ALA A 118 1.90 5.72 -31.42
C ALA A 118 3.17 6.55 -31.72
N ARG A 119 4.36 5.93 -31.63
CA ARG A 119 5.61 6.59 -32.03
C ARG A 119 5.65 6.92 -33.52
N GLY A 120 5.17 5.99 -34.36
CA GLY A 120 5.06 6.23 -35.80
C GLY A 120 4.13 7.40 -36.15
N MET A 121 3.13 7.66 -35.33
CA MET A 121 2.25 8.84 -35.42
C MET A 121 2.84 10.13 -34.82
N GLY A 122 4.08 10.10 -34.33
CA GLY A 122 4.77 11.26 -33.76
C GLY A 122 4.50 11.53 -32.28
N SER A 123 3.95 10.56 -31.54
CA SER A 123 3.74 10.74 -30.08
C SER A 123 5.06 10.72 -29.34
N THR A 124 5.24 11.66 -28.39
CA THR A 124 6.37 11.69 -27.47
C THR A 124 6.22 10.61 -26.38
N ASP A 125 7.33 10.21 -25.73
CA ASP A 125 7.29 9.21 -24.65
C ASP A 125 6.37 9.64 -23.51
N ILE A 126 6.33 10.91 -23.13
CA ILE A 126 5.40 11.45 -22.14
C ILE A 126 3.94 11.30 -22.59
N GLN A 127 3.64 11.55 -23.84
CA GLN A 127 2.28 11.36 -24.38
C GLN A 127 1.90 9.88 -24.38
N ILE A 128 2.83 9.01 -24.74
CA ILE A 128 2.63 7.55 -24.71
C ILE A 128 2.36 7.09 -23.27
N LEU A 129 3.15 7.55 -22.29
CA LEU A 129 2.94 7.21 -20.88
C LEU A 129 1.54 7.61 -20.40
N TRP A 130 1.17 8.89 -20.56
CA TRP A 130 -0.06 9.42 -19.97
C TRP A 130 -1.34 9.06 -20.74
N ARG A 131 -1.26 8.96 -22.07
CA ARG A 131 -2.45 8.75 -22.91
C ARG A 131 -2.66 7.30 -23.32
N ILE A 132 -1.63 6.45 -23.19
CA ILE A 132 -1.68 5.06 -23.65
C ILE A 132 -1.35 4.11 -22.52
N LYS A 133 -0.12 4.14 -22.00
CA LYS A 133 0.35 3.15 -21.01
C LYS A 133 -0.47 3.19 -19.73
N LEU A 134 -0.63 4.36 -19.10
CA LEU A 134 -1.38 4.49 -17.84
C LEU A 134 -2.85 4.12 -17.97
N PRO A 135 -3.61 4.60 -18.97
CA PRO A 135 -4.99 4.18 -19.16
C PRO A 135 -5.15 2.67 -19.41
N LEU A 136 -4.29 2.07 -20.21
CA LEU A 136 -4.34 0.62 -20.47
C LEU A 136 -3.88 -0.21 -19.24
N ALA A 137 -2.96 0.31 -18.45
CA ALA A 137 -2.49 -0.32 -17.20
C ALA A 137 -3.46 -0.17 -16.02
N LEU A 138 -4.49 0.68 -16.14
CA LEU A 138 -5.35 1.08 -15.01
C LEU A 138 -5.97 -0.12 -14.27
N GLY A 139 -6.41 -1.15 -15.00
CA GLY A 139 -6.98 -2.34 -14.38
C GLY A 139 -6.00 -3.06 -13.45
N VAL A 140 -4.73 -3.18 -13.87
CA VAL A 140 -3.67 -3.82 -13.07
C VAL A 140 -3.24 -2.92 -11.91
N ILE A 141 -3.18 -1.61 -12.14
CA ILE A 141 -2.88 -0.60 -11.09
C ILE A 141 -3.95 -0.66 -10.00
N LEU A 142 -5.23 -0.68 -10.37
CA LEU A 142 -6.35 -0.79 -9.41
C LEU A 142 -6.33 -2.11 -8.63
N ALA A 143 -5.90 -3.22 -9.25
CA ALA A 143 -5.66 -4.47 -8.52
C ALA A 143 -4.54 -4.30 -7.48
N GLY A 144 -3.49 -3.54 -7.80
CA GLY A 144 -2.44 -3.16 -6.85
C GLY A 144 -2.98 -2.33 -5.69
N VAL A 145 -3.80 -1.32 -5.97
CA VAL A 145 -4.48 -0.52 -4.93
C VAL A 145 -5.33 -1.39 -4.02
N ARG A 146 -6.15 -2.27 -4.59
CA ARG A 146 -6.97 -3.21 -3.80
C ARG A 146 -6.13 -4.07 -2.87
N ASN A 147 -5.07 -4.69 -3.39
CA ASN A 147 -4.19 -5.55 -2.59
C ASN A 147 -3.50 -4.77 -1.47
N MET A 148 -3.01 -3.56 -1.78
CA MET A 148 -2.41 -2.65 -0.81
C MET A 148 -3.40 -2.29 0.31
N VAL A 149 -4.61 -1.87 -0.03
CA VAL A 149 -5.64 -1.47 0.94
C VAL A 149 -6.01 -2.62 1.88
N VAL A 150 -6.35 -3.79 1.31
CA VAL A 150 -6.73 -4.97 2.11
C VAL A 150 -5.61 -5.39 3.05
N MET A 151 -4.38 -5.44 2.54
CA MET A 151 -3.22 -5.83 3.34
C MET A 151 -2.94 -4.79 4.44
N THR A 152 -2.93 -3.50 4.12
CA THR A 152 -2.65 -2.44 5.10
C THR A 152 -3.69 -2.45 6.22
N LEU A 153 -4.98 -2.55 5.89
CA LEU A 153 -6.05 -2.67 6.90
C LEU A 153 -5.85 -3.90 7.80
N SER A 154 -5.49 -5.05 7.23
CA SER A 154 -5.25 -6.27 7.99
C SER A 154 -4.05 -6.17 8.94
N VAL A 155 -2.94 -5.59 8.44
CA VAL A 155 -1.71 -5.44 9.26
C VAL A 155 -1.84 -4.32 10.29
N THR A 156 -2.72 -3.34 10.09
CA THR A 156 -2.97 -2.26 11.08
C THR A 156 -3.45 -2.84 12.42
N ALA A 157 -4.20 -3.93 12.42
CA ALA A 157 -4.61 -4.59 13.67
C ALA A 157 -3.40 -5.08 14.52
N ILE A 158 -2.28 -5.43 13.86
CA ILE A 158 -1.04 -5.85 14.55
C ILE A 158 -0.35 -4.64 15.22
N ALA A 159 -0.58 -3.42 14.72
CA ALA A 159 0.00 -2.21 15.28
C ALA A 159 -0.50 -1.92 16.72
N ALA A 160 -1.63 -2.48 17.13
CA ALA A 160 -2.12 -2.42 18.50
C ALA A 160 -1.11 -2.98 19.52
N PHE A 161 -0.29 -3.97 19.13
CA PHE A 161 0.76 -4.53 20.01
C PHE A 161 1.87 -3.53 20.38
N ILE A 162 1.99 -2.44 19.62
CA ILE A 162 2.93 -1.35 19.93
C ILE A 162 2.22 -0.09 20.39
N GLY A 163 0.95 -0.19 20.82
CA GLY A 163 0.17 0.94 21.30
C GLY A 163 -0.26 1.92 20.21
N ALA A 164 -0.35 1.48 18.97
CA ALA A 164 -0.78 2.28 17.82
C ALA A 164 -2.19 1.85 17.38
N GLY A 165 -3.18 2.63 17.78
CA GLY A 165 -4.58 2.33 17.50
C GLY A 165 -5.07 1.05 18.18
N GLY A 166 -6.36 0.75 18.12
CA GLY A 166 -6.95 -0.43 18.73
C GLY A 166 -7.62 -1.35 17.75
#